data_86b7292c48eb9de52b79ed95255e4682
#
_entry.id   86b7292c48eb9de52b79ed95255e4682
#
_cell.length_a   1.000
_cell.length_b   1.000
_cell.length_c   1.000
_cell.angle_alpha   90.00
_cell.angle_beta   90.00
_cell.angle_gamma   90.00
#
_symmetry.space_group_name_H-M   'P 1'
#
loop_
_entity.id
_entity.type
_entity.pdbx_description
1 polymer ?
#
loop_
_entity_poly.entity_id
_entity_poly.type
_entity_poly.pdbx_seq_one_letter_code
_entity_poly.pdbx_strand_id
1 'polypeptide(L)'
;MTPQRPLGLGTHIFVPDADAAVAFYSQAFGAAELIRHRLPDGRVLFVELAVGPDKLLLSEEIDELNALAPSSLGGSPVMLLLELDDVDGTFEHAVEMGATVEMPVAEMFWGERYGIVRDPFGHHWALCTRREMLAPDEVADRVPAQPTDGTWAND
;
A
#
# COMPACT_ATOMS: atom_id res chain seq x y z
N MET A 1 24.28 -0.53 27.65
CA MET A 1 24.18 -1.23 26.35
C MET A 1 22.92 -0.75 25.65
N THR A 2 23.07 -0.07 24.52
CA THR A 2 21.90 0.34 23.72
C THR A 2 21.28 -0.92 23.14
N PRO A 3 19.98 -1.17 23.31
CA PRO A 3 19.35 -2.33 22.71
C PRO A 3 19.53 -2.25 21.19
N GLN A 4 20.13 -3.29 20.61
CA GLN A 4 20.35 -3.35 19.19
C GLN A 4 18.98 -3.53 18.52
N ARG A 5 18.55 -2.52 17.77
CA ARG A 5 17.30 -2.58 17.02
C ARG A 5 17.44 -3.70 15.97
N PRO A 6 16.48 -4.63 15.89
CA PRO A 6 16.55 -5.65 14.85
C PRO A 6 16.59 -5.00 13.47
N LEU A 7 17.34 -5.59 12.56
CA LEU A 7 17.34 -5.18 11.15
C LEU A 7 15.94 -5.38 10.57
N GLY A 8 15.49 -4.41 9.81
CA GLY A 8 14.18 -4.45 9.18
C GLY A 8 14.11 -3.51 7.98
N LEU A 9 13.22 -3.83 7.05
CA LEU A 9 12.90 -2.97 5.94
C LEU A 9 11.82 -1.97 6.37
N GLY A 10 12.05 -0.68 6.16
CA GLY A 10 11.05 0.36 6.34
C GLY A 10 10.52 0.85 4.99
N THR A 11 9.30 1.37 4.98
CA THR A 11 8.69 1.96 3.79
C THR A 11 8.55 3.47 3.98
N HIS A 12 9.08 4.23 3.02
CA HIS A 12 8.98 5.69 2.97
C HIS A 12 8.48 6.10 1.58
N ILE A 13 7.32 6.72 1.53
CA ILE A 13 6.69 7.17 0.29
C ILE A 13 6.68 8.69 0.19
N PHE A 14 6.65 9.19 -1.04
CA PHE A 14 6.53 10.61 -1.33
C PHE A 14 5.20 10.93 -1.98
N VAL A 15 4.58 12.03 -1.55
CA VAL A 15 3.26 12.48 -1.98
C VAL A 15 3.29 13.98 -2.27
N PRO A 16 2.40 14.49 -3.14
CA PRO A 16 2.35 15.92 -3.41
C PRO A 16 1.75 16.74 -2.25
N ASP A 17 0.88 16.12 -1.44
CA ASP A 17 0.19 16.74 -0.31
C ASP A 17 0.09 15.74 0.84
N ALA A 18 0.91 15.94 1.87
CA ALA A 18 0.97 15.02 3.01
C ALA A 18 -0.29 15.08 3.88
N ASP A 19 -0.92 16.23 4.02
CA ASP A 19 -2.15 16.34 4.82
C ASP A 19 -3.30 15.56 4.16
N ALA A 20 -3.45 15.67 2.85
CA ALA A 20 -4.40 14.88 2.08
C ALA A 20 -4.10 13.38 2.14
N ALA A 21 -2.82 13.00 2.05
CA ALA A 21 -2.39 11.60 2.13
C ALA A 21 -2.67 10.98 3.49
N VAL A 22 -2.37 11.68 4.59
CA VAL A 22 -2.70 11.22 5.95
C VAL A 22 -4.20 11.03 6.11
N ALA A 23 -5.01 11.97 5.63
CA ALA A 23 -6.46 11.86 5.69
C ALA A 23 -6.97 10.63 4.92
N PHE A 24 -6.45 10.39 3.71
CA PHE A 24 -6.81 9.23 2.91
C PHE A 24 -6.43 7.91 3.60
N TYR A 25 -5.17 7.75 4.01
CA TYR A 25 -4.72 6.50 4.63
C TYR A 25 -5.39 6.23 5.98
N SER A 26 -5.71 7.27 6.74
CA SER A 26 -6.46 7.13 7.99
C SER A 26 -7.89 6.65 7.74
N GLN A 27 -8.57 7.21 6.76
CA GLN A 27 -9.96 6.87 6.44
C GLN A 27 -10.07 5.55 5.69
N ALA A 28 -9.22 5.33 4.69
CA ALA A 28 -9.29 4.13 3.84
C ALA A 28 -8.73 2.88 4.53
N PHE A 29 -7.61 3.01 5.25
CA PHE A 29 -6.85 1.88 5.79
C PHE A 29 -6.75 1.86 7.32
N GLY A 30 -7.38 2.80 7.99
CA GLY A 30 -7.31 2.88 9.45
C GLY A 30 -5.93 3.26 10.00
N ALA A 31 -5.09 3.92 9.19
CA ALA A 31 -3.79 4.38 9.62
C ALA A 31 -3.90 5.41 10.75
N ALA A 32 -3.04 5.31 11.76
CA ALA A 32 -2.97 6.24 12.86
C ALA A 32 -1.68 7.08 12.80
N GLU A 33 -1.81 8.40 12.87
CA GLU A 33 -0.66 9.28 12.91
C GLU A 33 0.08 9.16 14.24
N LEU A 34 1.38 8.90 14.18
CA LEU A 34 2.25 8.80 15.34
C LEU A 34 3.09 10.05 15.53
N ILE A 35 3.69 10.58 14.47
CA ILE A 35 4.60 11.71 14.48
C ILE A 35 4.37 12.52 13.21
N ARG A 36 4.43 13.86 13.34
CA ARG A 36 4.45 14.79 12.21
C ARG A 36 5.47 15.88 12.45
N HIS A 37 6.35 16.12 11.51
CA HIS A 37 7.27 17.24 11.52
C HIS A 37 7.05 18.15 10.30
N ARG A 38 7.08 19.46 10.55
CA ARG A 38 6.97 20.48 9.49
C ARG A 38 8.26 21.29 9.40
N LEU A 39 8.55 21.74 8.21
CA LEU A 39 9.57 22.77 7.98
C LEU A 39 9.04 24.15 8.39
N PRO A 40 9.93 25.13 8.61
CA PRO A 40 9.50 26.51 8.95
C PRO A 40 8.59 27.16 7.91
N ASP A 41 8.66 26.73 6.66
CA ASP A 41 7.80 27.21 5.55
C ASP A 41 6.42 26.52 5.52
N GLY A 42 6.14 25.61 6.44
CA GLY A 42 4.87 24.89 6.59
C GLY A 42 4.78 23.58 5.84
N ARG A 43 5.71 23.28 4.93
CA ARG A 43 5.76 21.96 4.24
C ARG A 43 5.95 20.85 5.26
N VAL A 44 5.32 19.70 5.01
CA VAL A 44 5.49 18.52 5.85
C VAL A 44 6.81 17.83 5.50
N LEU A 45 7.73 17.86 6.47
CA LEU A 45 9.03 17.19 6.32
C LEU A 45 8.85 15.68 6.31
N PHE A 46 8.14 15.13 7.29
CA PHE A 46 7.71 13.74 7.28
C PHE A 46 6.58 13.49 8.28
N VAL A 47 5.85 12.42 8.01
CA VAL A 47 4.85 11.84 8.90
C VAL A 47 5.15 10.36 9.09
N GLU A 48 5.01 9.85 10.31
CA GLU A 48 5.01 8.42 10.59
C GLU A 48 3.59 7.98 10.93
N LEU A 49 3.09 7.01 10.19
CA LEU A 49 1.78 6.38 10.39
C LEU A 49 1.96 4.95 10.89
N ALA A 50 1.13 4.54 11.84
CA ALA A 50 0.93 3.13 12.15
C ALA A 50 -0.13 2.56 11.21
N VAL A 51 0.19 1.46 10.53
CA VAL A 51 -0.74 0.71 9.69
C VAL A 51 -0.72 -0.73 10.19
N GLY A 52 -1.71 -1.11 11.00
CA GLY A 52 -1.65 -2.36 11.75
C GLY A 52 -0.39 -2.43 12.63
N PRO A 53 0.41 -3.51 12.56
CA PRO A 53 1.64 -3.66 13.33
C PRO A 53 2.84 -2.90 12.73
N ASP A 54 2.71 -2.41 11.51
CA ASP A 54 3.80 -1.82 10.74
C ASP A 54 3.73 -0.30 10.71
N LYS A 55 4.78 0.31 10.18
CA LYS A 55 4.90 1.75 10.04
C LYS A 55 5.11 2.14 8.59
N LEU A 56 4.41 3.19 8.19
CA LEU A 56 4.57 3.87 6.92
C LEU A 56 5.08 5.28 7.18
N LEU A 57 6.22 5.64 6.60
CA LEU A 57 6.66 7.02 6.55
C LEU A 57 6.21 7.66 5.25
N LEU A 58 5.82 8.92 5.32
CA LEU A 58 5.53 9.72 4.13
C LEU A 58 6.09 11.14 4.29
N SER A 59 6.48 11.70 3.17
CA SER A 59 6.96 13.07 3.05
C SER A 59 6.38 13.73 1.81
N GLU A 60 6.29 15.06 1.84
CA GLU A 60 6.10 15.80 0.59
C GLU A 60 7.35 15.72 -0.28
N GLU A 61 7.19 15.96 -1.57
CA GLU A 61 8.30 15.93 -2.52
C GLU A 61 9.42 16.88 -2.10
N ILE A 62 10.65 16.47 -2.32
CA ILE A 62 11.86 17.26 -2.09
C ILE A 62 12.70 17.19 -3.36
N ASP A 63 12.52 18.16 -4.24
CA ASP A 63 13.17 18.20 -5.57
C ASP A 63 14.70 18.16 -5.45
N GLU A 64 15.26 18.87 -4.48
CA GLU A 64 16.71 18.95 -4.25
C GLU A 64 17.33 17.59 -3.90
N LEU A 65 16.53 16.67 -3.38
CA LEU A 65 16.94 15.30 -3.05
C LEU A 65 16.51 14.28 -4.10
N ASN A 66 15.89 14.72 -5.19
CA ASN A 66 15.26 13.86 -6.19
C ASN A 66 14.26 12.86 -5.55
N ALA A 67 13.60 13.28 -4.48
CA ALA A 67 12.58 12.53 -3.75
C ALA A 67 11.22 12.96 -4.29
N LEU A 68 10.72 12.24 -5.28
CA LEU A 68 9.57 12.62 -6.07
C LEU A 68 8.39 11.66 -5.85
N ALA A 69 7.18 12.22 -5.95
CA ALA A 69 5.95 11.44 -5.91
C ALA A 69 5.67 10.75 -7.27
N PRO A 70 4.85 9.69 -7.31
CA PRO A 70 4.49 9.01 -8.55
C PRO A 70 3.93 9.93 -9.63
N SER A 71 3.16 10.96 -9.24
CA SER A 71 2.60 11.96 -10.18
C SER A 71 3.68 12.74 -10.92
N SER A 72 4.81 13.06 -10.27
CA SER A 72 5.94 13.74 -10.89
C SER A 72 6.82 12.82 -11.73
N LEU A 73 6.82 11.51 -11.41
CA LEU A 73 7.58 10.49 -12.13
C LEU A 73 6.81 9.85 -13.29
N GLY A 74 5.50 10.03 -13.33
CA GLY A 74 4.63 9.37 -14.31
C GLY A 74 4.24 7.93 -13.94
N GLY A 75 4.46 7.52 -12.70
CA GLY A 75 4.12 6.20 -12.19
C GLY A 75 5.01 5.75 -11.04
N SER A 76 4.78 4.54 -10.54
CA SER A 76 5.59 3.92 -9.48
C SER A 76 5.87 2.45 -9.83
N PRO A 77 7.11 1.98 -9.66
CA PRO A 77 7.47 0.58 -9.82
C PRO A 77 7.20 -0.25 -8.56
N VAL A 78 6.68 0.36 -7.49
CA VAL A 78 6.51 -0.28 -6.18
C VAL A 78 5.05 -0.59 -5.94
N MET A 79 4.77 -1.79 -5.47
CA MET A 79 3.48 -2.25 -4.96
C MET A 79 3.58 -2.35 -3.45
N LEU A 80 2.70 -1.63 -2.74
CA LEU A 80 2.54 -1.77 -1.29
C LEU A 80 1.50 -2.85 -1.02
N LEU A 81 1.83 -3.82 -0.17
CA LEU A 81 0.94 -4.92 0.17
C LEU A 81 0.36 -4.71 1.56
N LEU A 82 -0.96 -4.76 1.68
CA LEU A 82 -1.68 -4.64 2.94
C LEU A 82 -2.57 -5.87 3.15
N GLU A 83 -2.23 -6.68 4.15
CA GLU A 83 -3.05 -7.81 4.56
C GLU A 83 -4.11 -7.34 5.56
N LEU A 84 -5.37 -7.69 5.32
CA LEU A 84 -6.55 -7.20 6.01
C LEU A 84 -7.48 -8.36 6.40
N ASP A 85 -8.33 -8.14 7.39
CA ASP A 85 -9.37 -9.11 7.76
C ASP A 85 -10.55 -9.10 6.77
N ASP A 86 -10.86 -7.93 6.20
CA ASP A 86 -11.95 -7.72 5.25
C ASP A 86 -11.46 -6.91 4.04
N VAL A 87 -10.92 -7.61 3.04
CA VAL A 87 -10.43 -6.96 1.83
C VAL A 87 -11.56 -6.32 1.03
N ASP A 88 -12.73 -6.94 0.93
CA ASP A 88 -13.84 -6.42 0.13
C ASP A 88 -14.31 -5.06 0.68
N GLY A 89 -14.59 -4.99 1.98
CA GLY A 89 -15.05 -3.77 2.62
C GLY A 89 -14.00 -2.64 2.55
N THR A 90 -12.74 -2.97 2.81
CA THR A 90 -11.65 -1.98 2.73
C THR A 90 -11.42 -1.49 1.29
N PHE A 91 -11.48 -2.40 0.32
CA PHE A 91 -11.33 -2.07 -1.10
C PHE A 91 -12.43 -1.11 -1.58
N GLU A 92 -13.69 -1.43 -1.31
CA GLU A 92 -14.83 -0.58 -1.65
C GLU A 92 -14.70 0.80 -1.00
N HIS A 93 -14.37 0.84 0.28
CA HIS A 93 -14.18 2.09 1.00
C HIS A 93 -13.03 2.94 0.45
N ALA A 94 -11.90 2.31 0.10
CA ALA A 94 -10.79 3.02 -0.54
C ALA A 94 -11.19 3.66 -1.88
N VAL A 95 -11.99 2.95 -2.68
CA VAL A 95 -12.53 3.47 -3.95
C VAL A 95 -13.49 4.64 -3.70
N GLU A 96 -14.37 4.55 -2.71
CA GLU A 96 -15.25 5.65 -2.31
C GLU A 96 -14.46 6.89 -1.86
N MET A 97 -13.30 6.70 -1.24
CA MET A 97 -12.39 7.77 -0.81
C MET A 97 -11.51 8.34 -1.94
N GLY A 98 -11.58 7.80 -3.14
CA GLY A 98 -10.91 8.34 -4.32
C GLY A 98 -9.83 7.46 -4.94
N ALA A 99 -9.64 6.23 -4.47
CA ALA A 99 -8.74 5.29 -5.14
C ALA A 99 -9.32 4.79 -6.46
N THR A 100 -8.44 4.47 -7.40
CA THR A 100 -8.81 3.92 -8.71
C THR A 100 -8.62 2.40 -8.69
N VAL A 101 -9.60 1.65 -9.18
CA VAL A 101 -9.48 0.20 -9.33
C VAL A 101 -8.49 -0.12 -10.44
N GLU A 102 -7.46 -0.89 -10.14
CA GLU A 102 -6.52 -1.45 -11.11
C GLU A 102 -6.77 -2.93 -11.35
N MET A 103 -7.10 -3.67 -10.29
CA MET A 103 -7.55 -5.05 -10.38
C MET A 103 -8.68 -5.28 -9.35
N PRO A 104 -9.86 -5.70 -9.78
CA PRO A 104 -10.96 -6.03 -8.86
C PRO A 104 -10.58 -7.15 -7.90
N VAL A 105 -11.21 -7.15 -6.72
CA VAL A 105 -11.01 -8.23 -5.75
C VAL A 105 -11.50 -9.55 -6.31
N ALA A 106 -10.65 -10.58 -6.24
CA ALA A 106 -10.97 -11.94 -6.67
C ALA A 106 -10.21 -12.97 -5.82
N GLU A 107 -10.69 -14.22 -5.84
CA GLU A 107 -9.97 -15.35 -5.25
C GLU A 107 -8.76 -15.72 -6.10
N MET A 108 -7.60 -15.81 -5.48
CA MET A 108 -6.34 -16.11 -6.16
C MET A 108 -5.89 -17.55 -5.90
N PHE A 109 -5.20 -18.14 -6.87
CA PHE A 109 -4.70 -19.51 -6.78
C PHE A 109 -3.75 -19.74 -5.58
N TRP A 110 -3.11 -18.67 -5.07
CA TRP A 110 -2.20 -18.75 -3.92
C TRP A 110 -2.91 -18.69 -2.56
N GLY A 111 -4.24 -18.71 -2.53
CA GLY A 111 -5.03 -18.82 -1.29
C GLY A 111 -5.46 -17.50 -0.66
N GLU A 112 -5.36 -16.41 -1.38
CA GLU A 112 -5.79 -15.08 -0.94
C GLU A 112 -6.95 -14.57 -1.77
N ARG A 113 -7.82 -13.80 -1.14
CA ARG A 113 -8.72 -12.88 -1.80
C ARG A 113 -7.98 -11.55 -1.95
N TYR A 114 -7.83 -11.04 -3.18
CA TYR A 114 -6.82 -10.05 -3.52
C TYR A 114 -7.33 -9.07 -4.57
N GLY A 115 -7.00 -7.80 -4.43
CA GLY A 115 -7.28 -6.76 -5.42
C GLY A 115 -6.23 -5.66 -5.38
N ILE A 116 -6.19 -4.81 -6.41
CA ILE A 116 -5.23 -3.72 -6.51
C ILE A 116 -5.99 -2.40 -6.73
N VAL A 117 -5.65 -1.41 -5.92
CA VAL A 117 -6.07 -0.03 -6.11
C VAL A 117 -4.85 0.87 -6.29
N ARG A 118 -5.03 1.95 -7.02
CA ARG A 118 -4.09 3.08 -7.04
C ARG A 118 -4.69 4.19 -6.19
N ASP A 119 -3.93 4.67 -5.21
CA ASP A 119 -4.38 5.77 -4.38
C ASP A 119 -4.39 7.11 -5.15
N PRO A 120 -5.00 8.18 -4.58
CA PRO A 120 -5.08 9.48 -5.24
C PRO A 120 -3.71 10.14 -5.52
N PHE A 121 -2.64 9.61 -4.92
CA PHE A 121 -1.27 10.13 -5.02
C PHE A 121 -0.40 9.32 -5.98
N GLY A 122 -0.97 8.26 -6.59
CA GLY A 122 -0.32 7.43 -7.60
C GLY A 122 0.39 6.19 -7.07
N HIS A 123 0.34 5.90 -5.77
CA HIS A 123 0.89 4.68 -5.21
C HIS A 123 -0.05 3.50 -5.42
N HIS A 124 0.52 2.33 -5.74
CA HIS A 124 -0.23 1.09 -5.94
C HIS A 124 -0.31 0.30 -4.63
N TRP A 125 -1.50 -0.13 -4.29
CA TRP A 125 -1.81 -0.92 -3.11
C TRP A 125 -2.45 -2.24 -3.50
N ALA A 126 -1.76 -3.33 -3.22
CA ALA A 126 -2.37 -4.66 -3.21
C ALA A 126 -3.02 -4.87 -1.85
N LEU A 127 -4.31 -5.11 -1.86
CA LEU A 127 -5.10 -5.39 -0.66
C LEU A 127 -5.50 -6.86 -0.68
N CYS A 128 -5.32 -7.57 0.42
CA CYS A 128 -5.63 -8.99 0.49
C CYS A 128 -6.17 -9.43 1.85
N THR A 129 -6.95 -10.50 1.79
CA THR A 129 -7.32 -11.30 2.98
C THR A 129 -6.92 -12.73 2.71
N ARG A 130 -6.15 -13.32 3.62
CA ARG A 130 -5.74 -14.71 3.51
C ARG A 130 -6.90 -15.64 3.80
N ARG A 131 -7.20 -16.54 2.87
CA ARG A 131 -8.26 -17.54 3.00
C ARG A 131 -7.72 -18.92 3.34
N GLU A 132 -6.57 -19.27 2.78
CA GLU A 132 -5.92 -20.56 2.96
C GLU A 132 -4.44 -20.40 3.27
N MET A 133 -3.92 -21.25 4.14
CA MET A 133 -2.48 -21.39 4.40
C MET A 133 -1.97 -22.52 3.51
N LEU A 134 -1.41 -22.19 2.36
CA LEU A 134 -0.87 -23.16 1.40
C LEU A 134 0.65 -23.28 1.54
N ALA A 135 1.15 -24.52 1.41
CA ALA A 135 2.57 -24.76 1.29
C ALA A 135 3.07 -24.30 -0.09
N PRO A 136 4.37 -23.98 -0.25
CA PRO A 136 4.90 -23.50 -1.54
C PRO A 136 4.68 -24.45 -2.73
N ASP A 137 4.72 -25.76 -2.49
CA ASP A 137 4.45 -26.80 -3.49
C ASP A 137 2.97 -26.84 -3.88
N GLU A 138 2.05 -26.66 -2.93
CA GLU A 138 0.61 -26.57 -3.20
C GLU A 138 0.30 -25.33 -4.05
N VAL A 139 0.96 -24.20 -3.78
CA VAL A 139 0.83 -22.99 -4.61
C VAL A 139 1.36 -23.25 -6.00
N ALA A 140 2.53 -23.89 -6.11
CA ALA A 140 3.15 -24.21 -7.40
C ALA A 140 2.25 -25.10 -8.28
N ASP A 141 1.56 -26.07 -7.68
CA ASP A 141 0.63 -26.96 -8.38
C ASP A 141 -0.63 -26.23 -8.88
N ARG A 142 -0.99 -25.09 -8.28
CA ARG A 142 -2.14 -24.28 -8.64
C ARG A 142 -1.83 -23.18 -9.66
N VAL A 143 -0.55 -22.93 -9.96
CA VAL A 143 -0.18 -21.87 -10.93
C VAL A 143 -0.81 -22.19 -12.29
N PRO A 144 -1.64 -21.30 -12.86
CA PRO A 144 -2.25 -21.54 -14.16
C PRO A 144 -1.19 -21.59 -15.26
N ALA A 145 -1.38 -22.47 -16.27
CA ALA A 145 -0.44 -22.65 -17.37
C ALA A 145 -0.22 -21.38 -18.20
N GLN A 146 -1.21 -20.50 -18.25
CA GLN A 146 -1.09 -19.13 -18.78
C GLN A 146 -2.05 -18.22 -18.00
N PRO A 147 -1.66 -16.96 -17.74
CA PRO A 147 -2.62 -15.98 -17.25
C PRO A 147 -3.64 -15.74 -18.35
N THR A 148 -4.86 -16.19 -18.15
CA THR A 148 -5.96 -15.90 -19.05
C THR A 148 -6.41 -14.47 -18.79
N ASP A 149 -6.43 -13.63 -19.83
CA ASP A 149 -7.02 -12.27 -19.87
C ASP A 149 -6.44 -11.24 -18.88
N GLY A 150 -5.19 -11.45 -18.42
CA GLY A 150 -4.56 -10.54 -17.46
C GLY A 150 -5.06 -10.70 -16.02
N THR A 151 -5.86 -11.72 -15.74
CA THR A 151 -6.29 -12.05 -14.38
C THR A 151 -5.59 -13.29 -13.86
N TRP A 152 -5.12 -13.22 -12.62
CA TRP A 152 -4.55 -14.35 -11.87
C TRP A 152 -5.62 -15.03 -10.99
N ALA A 153 -6.89 -14.67 -11.20
CA ALA A 153 -7.99 -15.20 -10.45
C ALA A 153 -8.32 -16.65 -10.83
N ASN A 154 -8.70 -17.46 -9.86
CA ASN A 154 -9.34 -18.74 -10.12
C ASN A 154 -10.76 -18.50 -10.66
N ASP A 155 -11.11 -19.18 -11.74
CA ASP A 155 -12.49 -19.27 -12.22
C ASP A 155 -13.39 -20.01 -11.20
#